data_c44808c9e43dc0d3a3d197c99b8572c4
#
_entry.id   c44808c9e43dc0d3a3d197c99b8572c4
#
_cell.length_a   1.000
_cell.length_b   1.000
_cell.length_c   1.000
_cell.angle_alpha   90.00
_cell.angle_beta   90.00
_cell.angle_gamma   90.00
#
_symmetry.space_group_name_H-M   'P 1'
#
loop_
_entity.id
_entity.type
_entity.pdbx_description
1 polymer ?
#
loop_
_entity_poly.entity_id
_entity_poly.type
_entity_poly.pdbx_seq_one_letter_code
_entity_poly.pdbx_strand_id
1 'polypeptide(L)'
;MNKTHRFLAFDCGATSGRALLGTFSGGVFSMEEVCRFPNRPLKRDGRLYWDLDSMRRSFMDCLTDLGSRGIKLDSIGIDTWGVDFGCIAPDGSLAGLPRAYRDPYTRGIPEEVFKIVPRTELYAATGIQIMDFNTIFQLYAQTRAGDPALEKAAGILFMPDLLAWTLTGRQVCEYTDASTSGMMDQKTRSFDKGLLERLGIRTDVLLPIVQPGTVIGPLKPQIAEQTGLGPVPVVAVAGHDTASAVAAVPAADERFAYLSSGTWSLMGIEVPAPIIDSRSQAANFTNEGGIEGTTRFLKNITGMWLLEQCREVWRKQGKDYSYPCLVRMARSEEAFPGRINPDDPRFAAPENMVEEILRCVQDDTLTDSQIVSCIYHSLADRYREVLGMLQGFAPFKIEKLHVIGGGSANELLNQWTADAIGMPVVAGPVEATAIGNLMLQAKAAGLISDRWEMRRLISASFPVRVFTPHTINNQ
;
A
#
# COMPACT_ATOMS: atom_id res chain seq x y z
N MET A 1 28.74 -7.87 -24.90
CA MET A 1 27.43 -8.49 -24.54
C MET A 1 26.83 -7.69 -23.39
N ASN A 2 25.65 -7.13 -23.57
CA ASN A 2 24.98 -6.43 -22.44
C ASN A 2 24.71 -7.43 -21.33
N LYS A 3 25.21 -7.14 -20.14
CA LYS A 3 25.01 -8.00 -18.96
C LYS A 3 23.51 -8.06 -18.63
N THR A 4 22.98 -9.23 -18.41
CA THR A 4 21.61 -9.43 -17.95
C THR A 4 21.58 -9.38 -16.43
N HIS A 5 20.72 -8.51 -15.86
CA HIS A 5 20.50 -8.41 -14.44
C HIS A 5 19.14 -8.98 -14.07
N ARG A 6 19.05 -9.65 -12.92
CA ARG A 6 17.82 -10.27 -12.42
C ARG A 6 17.57 -9.89 -10.98
N PHE A 7 16.39 -9.40 -10.72
CA PHE A 7 15.91 -8.94 -9.43
C PHE A 7 14.68 -9.72 -9.02
N LEU A 8 14.55 -10.04 -7.75
CA LEU A 8 13.35 -10.69 -7.22
C LEU A 8 12.61 -9.74 -6.30
N ALA A 9 11.33 -9.49 -6.60
CA ALA A 9 10.42 -8.76 -5.73
C ALA A 9 9.48 -9.72 -5.01
N PHE A 10 9.41 -9.65 -3.69
CA PHE A 10 8.31 -10.17 -2.90
C PHE A 10 7.33 -9.03 -2.63
N ASP A 11 6.16 -9.09 -3.27
CA ASP A 11 5.04 -8.16 -3.11
C ASP A 11 3.98 -8.84 -2.24
N CYS A 12 3.91 -8.41 -0.98
CA CYS A 12 3.10 -9.04 0.07
C CYS A 12 1.91 -8.17 0.45
N GLY A 13 0.76 -8.41 -0.14
CA GLY A 13 -0.49 -7.77 0.27
C GLY A 13 -1.12 -8.44 1.51
N ALA A 14 -2.12 -7.77 2.10
CA ALA A 14 -2.80 -8.23 3.32
C ALA A 14 -3.67 -9.51 3.15
N THR A 15 -3.81 -10.04 1.94
CA THR A 15 -4.60 -11.26 1.65
C THR A 15 -3.83 -12.30 0.86
N SER A 16 -2.84 -11.89 0.10
CA SER A 16 -1.97 -12.77 -0.70
C SER A 16 -0.64 -12.11 -0.94
N GLY A 17 0.41 -12.91 -1.09
CA GLY A 17 1.71 -12.46 -1.55
C GLY A 17 2.08 -13.15 -2.85
N ARG A 18 3.07 -12.59 -3.53
CA ARG A 18 3.63 -13.14 -4.76
C ARG A 18 5.11 -12.78 -4.90
N ALA A 19 5.81 -13.54 -5.70
CA ALA A 19 7.17 -13.23 -6.08
C ALA A 19 7.23 -13.01 -7.60
N LEU A 20 7.90 -11.92 -8.00
CA LEU A 20 8.09 -11.55 -9.41
C LEU A 20 9.57 -11.44 -9.71
N LEU A 21 10.00 -12.12 -10.78
CA LEU A 21 11.36 -12.05 -11.29
C LEU A 21 11.44 -10.98 -12.36
N GLY A 22 12.15 -9.90 -12.08
CA GLY A 22 12.45 -8.84 -13.04
C GLY A 22 13.77 -9.14 -13.77
N THR A 23 13.77 -8.94 -15.09
CA THR A 23 14.95 -9.07 -15.93
C THR A 23 15.24 -7.76 -16.66
N PHE A 24 16.43 -7.22 -16.46
CA PHE A 24 16.91 -6.03 -17.15
C PHE A 24 18.03 -6.45 -18.13
N SER A 25 17.79 -6.26 -19.41
CA SER A 25 18.73 -6.64 -20.47
C SER A 25 18.58 -5.74 -21.70
N GLY A 26 19.68 -5.20 -22.21
CA GLY A 26 19.67 -4.38 -23.42
C GLY A 26 18.82 -3.08 -23.31
N GLY A 27 18.65 -2.54 -22.11
CA GLY A 27 17.81 -1.35 -21.87
C GLY A 27 16.29 -1.66 -21.80
N VAL A 28 15.90 -2.93 -21.86
CA VAL A 28 14.51 -3.37 -21.74
C VAL A 28 14.32 -4.04 -20.38
N PHE A 29 13.20 -3.74 -19.74
CA PHE A 29 12.80 -4.36 -18.50
C PHE A 29 11.57 -5.27 -18.74
N SER A 30 11.65 -6.50 -18.25
CA SER A 30 10.54 -7.46 -18.29
C SER A 30 10.40 -8.12 -16.93
N MET A 31 9.21 -8.67 -16.66
CA MET A 31 8.98 -9.43 -15.42
C MET A 31 8.07 -10.61 -15.65
N GLU A 32 8.20 -11.61 -14.78
CA GLU A 32 7.33 -12.80 -14.72
C GLU A 32 6.97 -13.13 -13.26
N GLU A 33 5.75 -13.58 -13.03
CA GLU A 33 5.35 -14.08 -11.71
C GLU A 33 5.96 -15.47 -11.52
N VAL A 34 6.74 -15.65 -10.46
CA VAL A 34 7.41 -16.91 -10.13
C VAL A 34 6.55 -17.75 -9.21
N CYS A 35 5.95 -17.16 -8.20
CA CYS A 35 5.04 -17.85 -7.29
C CYS A 35 4.01 -16.89 -6.70
N ARG A 36 2.92 -17.47 -6.22
CA ARG A 36 1.85 -16.79 -5.47
C ARG A 36 1.47 -17.62 -4.26
N PHE A 37 1.25 -16.97 -3.13
CA PHE A 37 0.91 -17.64 -1.88
C PHE A 37 -0.17 -16.87 -1.11
N PRO A 38 -1.00 -17.55 -0.31
CA PRO A 38 -1.99 -16.89 0.54
C PRO A 38 -1.29 -16.19 1.71
N ASN A 39 -1.83 -15.04 2.11
CA ASN A 39 -1.49 -14.36 3.35
C ASN A 39 -2.77 -14.23 4.18
N ARG A 40 -2.88 -14.98 5.25
CA ARG A 40 -4.07 -15.00 6.10
C ARG A 40 -3.67 -14.82 7.55
N PRO A 41 -4.31 -13.88 8.26
CA PRO A 41 -4.08 -13.78 9.69
C PRO A 41 -4.47 -15.07 10.43
N LEU A 42 -3.67 -15.40 11.43
CA LEU A 42 -3.97 -16.47 12.39
C LEU A 42 -4.84 -15.94 13.50
N LYS A 43 -5.89 -16.66 13.86
CA LYS A 43 -6.68 -16.37 15.05
C LYS A 43 -6.15 -17.20 16.23
N ARG A 44 -5.62 -16.52 17.27
CA ARG A 44 -5.13 -17.14 18.49
C ARG A 44 -5.67 -16.37 19.70
N ASP A 45 -6.30 -17.06 20.64
CA ASP A 45 -6.87 -16.46 21.86
C ASP A 45 -7.79 -15.25 21.60
N GLY A 46 -8.63 -15.37 20.55
CA GLY A 46 -9.57 -14.32 20.15
C GLY A 46 -8.95 -13.14 19.40
N ARG A 47 -7.63 -13.14 19.16
CA ARG A 47 -6.85 -12.07 18.52
C ARG A 47 -6.35 -12.49 17.15
N LEU A 48 -6.04 -11.51 16.28
CA LEU A 48 -5.52 -11.72 14.94
C LEU A 48 -4.03 -11.39 14.87
N TYR A 49 -3.24 -12.33 14.34
CA TYR A 49 -1.80 -12.20 14.15
C TYR A 49 -1.42 -12.56 12.72
N TRP A 50 -0.32 -12.01 12.22
CA TRP A 50 0.25 -12.43 10.95
C TRP A 50 1.01 -13.75 11.09
N ASP A 51 0.83 -14.66 10.13
CA ASP A 51 1.55 -15.94 10.04
C ASP A 51 2.92 -15.75 9.37
N LEU A 52 3.86 -15.20 10.15
CA LEU A 52 5.21 -14.93 9.68
C LEU A 52 5.92 -16.23 9.22
N ASP A 53 5.65 -17.35 9.89
CA ASP A 53 6.25 -18.63 9.52
C ASP A 53 5.75 -19.15 8.17
N SER A 54 4.45 -18.96 7.87
CA SER A 54 3.89 -19.31 6.56
C SER A 54 4.49 -18.44 5.46
N MET A 55 4.61 -17.13 5.68
CA MET A 55 5.24 -16.23 4.72
C MET A 55 6.70 -16.61 4.48
N ARG A 56 7.46 -16.87 5.54
CA ARG A 56 8.87 -17.32 5.46
C ARG A 56 9.00 -18.63 4.69
N ARG A 57 8.14 -19.62 4.93
CA ARG A 57 8.13 -20.86 4.16
C ARG A 57 7.91 -20.59 2.68
N SER A 58 6.93 -19.78 2.32
CA SER A 58 6.66 -19.42 0.93
C SER A 58 7.85 -18.72 0.26
N PHE A 59 8.56 -17.87 0.99
CA PHE A 59 9.80 -17.25 0.50
C PHE A 59 10.88 -18.29 0.25
N MET A 60 11.08 -19.21 1.20
CA MET A 60 12.08 -20.28 1.06
C MET A 60 11.78 -21.22 -0.11
N ASP A 61 10.50 -21.59 -0.30
CA ASP A 61 10.09 -22.44 -1.42
C ASP A 61 10.37 -21.74 -2.76
N CYS A 62 10.04 -20.45 -2.88
CA CYS A 62 10.32 -19.65 -4.07
C CYS A 62 11.83 -19.54 -4.35
N LEU A 63 12.62 -19.19 -3.32
CA LEU A 63 14.07 -19.08 -3.47
C LEU A 63 14.72 -20.42 -3.84
N THR A 64 14.25 -21.52 -3.28
CA THR A 64 14.73 -22.87 -3.59
C THR A 64 14.40 -23.26 -5.04
N ASP A 65 13.19 -22.95 -5.52
CA ASP A 65 12.83 -23.18 -6.92
C ASP A 65 13.77 -22.42 -7.87
N LEU A 66 13.97 -21.12 -7.63
CA LEU A 66 14.87 -20.29 -8.44
C LEU A 66 16.31 -20.83 -8.45
N GLY A 67 16.83 -21.23 -7.27
CA GLY A 67 18.16 -21.82 -7.17
C GLY A 67 18.27 -23.14 -7.93
N SER A 68 17.25 -24.02 -7.83
CA SER A 68 17.22 -25.30 -8.55
C SER A 68 17.21 -25.13 -10.07
N ARG A 69 16.62 -24.02 -10.55
CA ARG A 69 16.61 -23.63 -11.98
C ARG A 69 17.90 -22.94 -12.41
N GLY A 70 18.89 -22.77 -11.52
CA GLY A 70 20.15 -22.09 -11.79
C GLY A 70 20.00 -20.58 -12.06
N ILE A 71 18.93 -19.96 -11.62
CA ILE A 71 18.72 -18.53 -11.75
C ILE A 71 19.69 -17.79 -10.81
N LYS A 72 20.43 -16.84 -11.38
CA LYS A 72 21.30 -15.96 -10.58
C LYS A 72 20.58 -14.65 -10.36
N LEU A 73 20.44 -14.25 -9.11
CA LEU A 73 19.83 -13.00 -8.70
C LEU A 73 20.91 -11.95 -8.37
N ASP A 74 20.69 -10.71 -8.79
CA ASP A 74 21.53 -9.56 -8.41
C ASP A 74 21.04 -8.99 -7.06
N SER A 75 19.73 -9.03 -6.75
CA SER A 75 19.20 -8.69 -5.44
C SER A 75 17.76 -9.18 -5.23
N ILE A 76 17.28 -9.01 -3.98
CA ILE A 76 15.91 -9.29 -3.53
C ILE A 76 15.38 -8.02 -2.86
N GLY A 77 14.12 -7.66 -3.13
CA GLY A 77 13.39 -6.59 -2.46
C GLY A 77 12.07 -7.09 -1.91
N ILE A 78 11.61 -6.50 -0.81
CA ILE A 78 10.36 -6.89 -0.16
C ILE A 78 9.54 -5.63 0.11
N ASP A 79 8.30 -5.61 -0.30
CA ASP A 79 7.31 -4.62 0.08
C ASP A 79 6.06 -5.29 0.68
N THR A 80 5.39 -4.55 1.55
CA THR A 80 4.19 -5.02 2.24
C THR A 80 3.20 -3.88 2.47
N TRP A 81 2.07 -4.18 3.11
CA TRP A 81 1.19 -3.18 3.69
C TRP A 81 1.90 -2.44 4.84
N GLY A 82 1.49 -1.21 5.11
CA GLY A 82 2.04 -0.39 6.18
C GLY A 82 1.48 -0.69 7.57
N VAL A 83 1.91 0.07 8.55
CA VAL A 83 1.47 0.21 9.95
C VAL A 83 1.76 -0.94 10.89
N ASP A 84 1.86 -2.19 10.42
CA ASP A 84 2.10 -3.35 11.28
C ASP A 84 3.58 -3.60 11.53
N PHE A 85 3.89 -4.19 12.65
CA PHE A 85 5.27 -4.43 13.10
C PHE A 85 5.40 -5.72 13.91
N GLY A 86 6.65 -6.20 14.04
CA GLY A 86 7.04 -7.25 14.95
C GLY A 86 8.12 -6.80 15.94
N CYS A 87 8.17 -7.47 17.09
CA CYS A 87 9.12 -7.19 18.16
C CYS A 87 10.26 -8.20 18.13
N ILE A 88 11.51 -7.72 18.18
CA ILE A 88 12.72 -8.54 18.25
C ILE A 88 13.28 -8.47 19.66
N ALA A 89 13.51 -9.63 20.28
CA ALA A 89 14.10 -9.75 21.60
C ALA A 89 15.63 -9.49 21.58
N PRO A 90 16.28 -9.24 22.75
CA PRO A 90 17.72 -8.99 22.83
C PRO A 90 18.62 -10.12 22.30
N ASP A 91 18.14 -11.36 22.33
CA ASP A 91 18.84 -12.51 21.75
C ASP A 91 18.71 -12.61 20.23
N GLY A 92 18.01 -11.68 19.60
CA GLY A 92 17.75 -11.65 18.18
C GLY A 92 16.62 -12.56 17.72
N SER A 93 15.84 -13.15 18.65
CA SER A 93 14.65 -13.94 18.30
C SER A 93 13.40 -13.05 18.17
N LEU A 94 12.35 -13.56 17.50
CA LEU A 94 11.05 -12.92 17.47
C LEU A 94 10.41 -13.01 18.87
N ALA A 95 10.07 -11.89 19.49
CA ALA A 95 9.52 -11.84 20.85
C ALA A 95 8.06 -12.32 20.92
N GLY A 96 7.32 -12.27 19.81
CA GLY A 96 5.94 -12.71 19.67
C GLY A 96 5.44 -12.50 18.23
N LEU A 97 4.30 -13.10 17.89
CA LEU A 97 3.72 -12.93 16.54
C LEU A 97 3.30 -11.47 16.32
N PRO A 98 3.54 -10.90 15.12
CA PRO A 98 3.08 -9.57 14.75
C PRO A 98 1.55 -9.51 14.80
N ARG A 99 0.99 -8.50 15.46
CA ARG A 99 -0.46 -8.31 15.51
C ARG A 99 -0.96 -7.73 14.19
N ALA A 100 -2.10 -8.22 13.70
CA ALA A 100 -2.66 -7.71 12.45
C ALA A 100 -3.50 -6.45 12.72
N TYR A 101 -3.37 -5.43 11.88
CA TYR A 101 -4.10 -4.16 11.98
C TYR A 101 -5.63 -4.33 11.93
N ARG A 102 -6.11 -5.48 11.44
CA ARG A 102 -7.55 -5.82 11.42
C ARG A 102 -8.07 -6.35 12.76
N ASP A 103 -7.20 -6.59 13.72
CA ASP A 103 -7.61 -6.92 15.09
C ASP A 103 -8.22 -5.68 15.76
N PRO A 104 -9.39 -5.79 16.40
CA PRO A 104 -10.13 -4.63 16.91
C PRO A 104 -9.53 -4.01 18.19
N TYR A 105 -8.33 -4.39 18.63
CA TYR A 105 -7.75 -3.96 19.90
C TYR A 105 -7.41 -2.47 19.99
N THR A 106 -7.39 -1.78 18.88
CA THR A 106 -7.13 -0.33 18.80
C THR A 106 -8.41 0.51 18.75
N ARG A 107 -9.58 -0.11 18.78
CA ARG A 107 -10.86 0.63 18.81
C ARG A 107 -10.95 1.47 20.07
N GLY A 108 -11.24 2.78 19.91
CA GLY A 108 -11.32 3.75 21.01
C GLY A 108 -9.96 4.21 21.55
N ILE A 109 -8.86 3.68 21.08
CA ILE A 109 -7.50 4.10 21.47
C ILE A 109 -7.16 5.51 21.01
N PRO A 110 -7.53 5.96 19.78
CA PRO A 110 -7.31 7.34 19.37
C PRO A 110 -7.88 8.36 20.37
N GLU A 111 -9.09 8.13 20.86
CA GLU A 111 -9.76 9.02 21.83
C GLU A 111 -9.03 9.08 23.18
N GLU A 112 -8.37 8.00 23.58
CA GLU A 112 -7.52 8.00 24.79
C GLU A 112 -6.23 8.75 24.56
N VAL A 113 -5.59 8.55 23.42
CA VAL A 113 -4.36 9.25 23.01
C VAL A 113 -4.64 10.76 22.92
N PHE A 114 -5.79 11.17 22.38
CA PHE A 114 -6.14 12.60 22.23
C PHE A 114 -6.36 13.33 23.56
N LYS A 115 -6.56 12.62 24.68
CA LYS A 115 -6.57 13.21 26.01
C LYS A 115 -5.16 13.63 26.49
N ILE A 116 -4.11 13.03 25.93
CA ILE A 116 -2.70 13.28 26.28
C ILE A 116 -2.05 14.20 25.22
N VAL A 117 -2.26 13.88 23.95
CA VAL A 117 -1.79 14.61 22.78
C VAL A 117 -3.01 14.96 21.94
N PRO A 118 -3.46 16.23 21.94
CA PRO A 118 -4.63 16.63 21.14
C PRO A 118 -4.51 16.23 19.67
N ARG A 119 -5.63 15.86 19.04
CA ARG A 119 -5.66 15.45 17.62
C ARG A 119 -4.98 16.45 16.70
N THR A 120 -5.16 17.74 16.96
CA THR A 120 -4.56 18.83 16.19
C THR A 120 -3.04 18.86 16.32
N GLU A 121 -2.53 18.61 17.52
CA GLU A 121 -1.10 18.55 17.81
C GLU A 121 -0.47 17.30 17.15
N LEU A 122 -1.11 16.13 17.30
CA LEU A 122 -0.65 14.90 16.68
C LEU A 122 -0.54 15.05 15.15
N TYR A 123 -1.58 15.62 14.52
CA TYR A 123 -1.54 15.84 13.08
C TYR A 123 -0.49 16.90 12.68
N ALA A 124 -0.35 17.97 13.44
CA ALA A 124 0.63 19.03 13.17
C ALA A 124 2.08 18.51 13.23
N ALA A 125 2.35 17.54 14.11
CA ALA A 125 3.64 16.87 14.21
C ALA A 125 3.86 15.86 13.08
N THR A 126 2.90 14.97 12.86
CA THR A 126 3.08 13.78 12.01
C THR A 126 2.51 13.93 10.59
N GLY A 127 1.53 14.81 10.38
CA GLY A 127 0.84 14.97 9.10
C GLY A 127 0.11 13.72 8.60
N ILE A 128 -0.09 12.71 9.45
CA ILE A 128 -0.65 11.41 9.07
C ILE A 128 -2.15 11.39 9.28
N GLN A 129 -2.88 10.86 8.30
CA GLN A 129 -4.31 10.58 8.40
C GLN A 129 -4.60 9.73 9.64
N ILE A 130 -5.53 10.17 10.46
CA ILE A 130 -5.93 9.41 11.66
C ILE A 130 -6.78 8.23 11.25
N MET A 131 -6.25 7.05 11.54
CA MET A 131 -6.91 5.75 11.39
C MET A 131 -6.64 4.95 12.67
N ASP A 132 -7.62 4.23 13.19
CA ASP A 132 -7.50 3.49 14.47
C ASP A 132 -6.28 2.57 14.52
N PHE A 133 -5.90 2.03 13.38
CA PHE A 133 -4.83 1.07 13.22
C PHE A 133 -3.43 1.68 12.96
N ASN A 134 -3.24 3.01 12.97
CA ASN A 134 -1.89 3.56 12.87
C ASN A 134 -0.99 3.00 13.97
N THR A 135 0.28 2.78 13.68
CA THR A 135 1.24 2.12 14.57
C THR A 135 1.33 2.80 15.95
N ILE A 136 1.24 4.14 15.99
CA ILE A 136 1.25 4.88 17.26
C ILE A 136 0.13 4.43 18.20
N PHE A 137 -1.08 4.18 17.68
CA PHE A 137 -2.20 3.67 18.47
C PHE A 137 -2.03 2.21 18.83
N GLN A 138 -1.44 1.41 17.94
CA GLN A 138 -1.10 0.02 18.20
C GLN A 138 -0.11 -0.09 19.36
N LEU A 139 0.99 0.68 19.31
CA LEU A 139 2.01 0.69 20.36
C LEU A 139 1.45 1.22 21.68
N TYR A 140 0.65 2.30 21.65
CA TYR A 140 0.00 2.80 22.85
C TYR A 140 -0.90 1.74 23.52
N ALA A 141 -1.72 1.05 22.72
CA ALA A 141 -2.59 -0.02 23.22
C ALA A 141 -1.80 -1.18 23.82
N GLN A 142 -0.72 -1.61 23.15
CA GLN A 142 0.13 -2.70 23.62
C GLN A 142 0.92 -2.30 24.88
N THR A 143 1.43 -1.06 24.93
CA THR A 143 2.11 -0.53 26.16
C THR A 143 1.16 -0.53 27.34
N ARG A 144 -0.07 -0.04 27.17
CA ARG A 144 -1.07 -0.03 28.25
C ARG A 144 -1.51 -1.42 28.70
N ALA A 145 -1.52 -2.38 27.78
CA ALA A 145 -1.88 -3.75 28.07
C ALA A 145 -0.74 -4.56 28.70
N GLY A 146 0.46 -4.01 28.82
CA GLY A 146 1.66 -4.74 29.28
C GLY A 146 1.97 -5.91 28.33
N ASP A 147 1.96 -5.67 27.01
CA ASP A 147 2.18 -6.73 26.03
C ASP A 147 3.58 -7.32 26.18
N PRO A 148 3.71 -8.63 26.50
CA PRO A 148 5.01 -9.24 26.81
C PRO A 148 6.01 -9.20 25.65
N ALA A 149 5.54 -9.17 24.40
CA ALA A 149 6.41 -9.07 23.24
C ALA A 149 7.05 -7.67 23.15
N LEU A 150 6.25 -6.62 23.38
CA LEU A 150 6.74 -5.25 23.39
C LEU A 150 7.63 -4.96 24.61
N GLU A 151 7.29 -5.49 25.80
CA GLU A 151 8.11 -5.32 27.01
C GLU A 151 9.52 -5.93 26.84
N LYS A 152 9.62 -7.08 26.18
CA LYS A 152 10.89 -7.76 25.91
C LYS A 152 11.63 -7.23 24.70
N ALA A 153 11.02 -6.35 23.90
CA ALA A 153 11.62 -5.89 22.67
C ALA A 153 12.94 -5.14 22.88
N ALA A 154 13.95 -5.47 22.09
CA ALA A 154 15.17 -4.69 21.87
C ALA A 154 15.06 -3.86 20.59
N GLY A 155 14.11 -4.19 19.70
CA GLY A 155 13.81 -3.45 18.49
C GLY A 155 12.43 -3.79 17.94
N ILE A 156 11.82 -2.85 17.24
CA ILE A 156 10.61 -3.10 16.43
C ILE A 156 10.97 -2.99 14.95
N LEU A 157 10.40 -3.88 14.14
CA LEU A 157 10.57 -3.92 12.69
C LEU A 157 9.21 -3.83 12.04
N PHE A 158 9.02 -2.88 11.11
CA PHE A 158 7.84 -2.88 10.26
C PHE A 158 7.81 -4.13 9.38
N MET A 159 6.66 -4.48 8.84
CA MET A 159 6.47 -5.78 8.18
C MET A 159 7.50 -6.06 7.07
N PRO A 160 7.83 -5.14 6.14
CA PRO A 160 8.83 -5.42 5.11
C PRO A 160 10.22 -5.63 5.71
N ASP A 161 10.58 -4.85 6.75
CA ASP A 161 11.85 -4.98 7.46
C ASP A 161 11.93 -6.29 8.26
N LEU A 162 10.81 -6.69 8.87
CA LEU A 162 10.70 -7.95 9.59
C LEU A 162 10.89 -9.16 8.66
N LEU A 163 10.30 -9.11 7.47
CA LEU A 163 10.49 -10.15 6.46
C LEU A 163 11.93 -10.16 5.93
N ALA A 164 12.52 -8.98 5.67
CA ALA A 164 13.93 -8.86 5.29
C ALA A 164 14.88 -9.37 6.39
N TRP A 165 14.55 -9.11 7.67
CA TRP A 165 15.28 -9.67 8.80
C TRP A 165 15.25 -11.21 8.83
N THR A 166 14.11 -11.82 8.48
CA THR A 166 14.06 -13.31 8.41
C THR A 166 15.08 -13.87 7.42
N LEU A 167 15.35 -13.14 6.32
CA LEU A 167 16.29 -13.54 5.28
C LEU A 167 17.75 -13.18 5.59
N THR A 168 17.99 -12.00 6.20
CA THR A 168 19.34 -11.44 6.37
C THR A 168 19.86 -11.48 7.80
N GLY A 169 18.97 -11.51 8.80
CA GLY A 169 19.31 -11.29 10.20
C GLY A 169 19.63 -9.83 10.55
N ARG A 170 19.54 -8.89 9.59
CA ARG A 170 19.79 -7.46 9.80
C ARG A 170 18.50 -6.74 10.19
N GLN A 171 18.61 -5.85 11.16
CA GLN A 171 17.52 -5.03 11.64
C GLN A 171 17.69 -3.61 11.07
N VAL A 172 16.72 -3.16 10.32
CA VAL A 172 16.64 -1.82 9.73
C VAL A 172 15.22 -1.29 9.91
N CYS A 173 15.00 -0.01 9.62
CA CYS A 173 13.70 0.62 9.57
C CYS A 173 13.59 1.39 8.25
N GLU A 174 12.84 0.90 7.29
CA GLU A 174 12.71 1.55 6.00
C GLU A 174 11.76 2.75 6.08
N TYR A 175 12.16 3.85 5.46
CA TYR A 175 11.53 5.16 5.59
C TYR A 175 10.07 5.20 5.14
N THR A 176 9.73 4.58 4.00
CA THR A 176 8.37 4.72 3.43
C THR A 176 7.33 4.01 4.28
N ASP A 177 7.67 2.86 4.86
CA ASP A 177 6.79 2.16 5.79
C ASP A 177 6.74 2.86 7.15
N ALA A 178 7.89 3.21 7.72
CA ALA A 178 7.95 3.97 8.98
C ALA A 178 7.12 5.26 8.93
N SER A 179 7.06 5.91 7.77
CA SER A 179 6.33 7.16 7.58
C SER A 179 4.81 7.02 7.73
N THR A 180 4.26 5.80 7.59
CA THR A 180 2.81 5.54 7.75
C THR A 180 2.38 5.47 9.21
N SER A 181 3.34 5.34 10.12
CA SER A 181 3.15 4.93 11.50
C SER A 181 2.44 5.95 12.41
N GLY A 182 2.42 7.24 12.03
CA GLY A 182 1.99 8.32 12.93
C GLY A 182 2.99 8.63 14.04
N MET A 183 4.24 8.15 13.93
CA MET A 183 5.30 8.34 14.93
C MET A 183 6.41 9.28 14.49
N MET A 184 6.41 9.69 13.22
CA MET A 184 7.47 10.51 12.65
C MET A 184 7.05 11.97 12.53
N ASP A 185 7.97 12.86 12.82
CA ASP A 185 7.93 14.23 12.32
C ASP A 185 8.28 14.21 10.83
N GLN A 186 7.30 14.52 9.99
CA GLN A 186 7.46 14.46 8.54
C GLN A 186 8.39 15.55 7.98
N LYS A 187 8.63 16.61 8.73
CA LYS A 187 9.56 17.68 8.32
C LYS A 187 11.00 17.27 8.52
N THR A 188 11.29 16.65 9.67
CA THR A 188 12.64 16.16 10.00
C THR A 188 12.90 14.74 9.48
N ARG A 189 11.83 14.02 9.10
CA ARG A 189 11.87 12.61 8.64
C ARG A 189 12.51 11.67 9.65
N SER A 190 12.26 11.93 10.92
CA SER A 190 12.75 11.13 12.04
C SER A 190 11.61 10.88 13.04
N PHE A 191 11.77 9.87 13.89
CA PHE A 191 10.79 9.60 14.94
C PHE A 191 10.73 10.79 15.93
N ASP A 192 9.51 11.26 16.22
CA ASP A 192 9.26 12.26 17.24
C ASP A 192 9.28 11.61 18.64
N LYS A 193 10.49 11.47 19.20
CA LYS A 193 10.68 10.83 20.49
C LYS A 193 9.95 11.54 21.60
N GLY A 194 9.89 12.88 21.59
CA GLY A 194 9.18 13.67 22.58
C GLY A 194 7.68 13.40 22.60
N LEU A 195 7.07 13.26 21.43
CA LEU A 195 5.68 12.86 21.28
C LEU A 195 5.43 11.45 21.85
N LEU A 196 6.30 10.49 21.50
CA LEU A 196 6.19 9.10 21.91
C LEU A 196 6.38 8.93 23.43
N GLU A 197 7.33 9.63 24.02
CA GLU A 197 7.60 9.62 25.47
C GLU A 197 6.41 10.16 26.27
N ARG A 198 5.74 11.20 25.78
CA ARG A 198 4.49 11.71 26.40
C ARG A 198 3.38 10.66 26.42
N LEU A 199 3.35 9.77 25.45
CA LEU A 199 2.40 8.65 25.36
C LEU A 199 2.86 7.42 26.14
N GLY A 200 4.03 7.47 26.79
CA GLY A 200 4.63 6.33 27.47
C GLY A 200 5.13 5.23 26.52
N ILE A 201 5.30 5.54 25.24
CA ILE A 201 5.81 4.60 24.23
C ILE A 201 7.34 4.60 24.30
N ARG A 202 7.93 3.42 24.40
CA ARG A 202 9.38 3.22 24.43
C ARG A 202 10.04 3.68 23.13
N THR A 203 11.04 4.54 23.22
CA THR A 203 11.78 5.07 22.08
C THR A 203 13.12 4.38 21.84
N ASP A 204 13.59 3.60 22.82
CA ASP A 204 14.82 2.81 22.73
C ASP A 204 14.70 1.58 21.81
N VAL A 205 13.49 1.19 21.46
CA VAL A 205 13.20 0.10 20.51
C VAL A 205 13.13 0.56 19.06
N LEU A 206 13.21 1.88 18.80
CA LEU A 206 13.13 2.44 17.47
C LEU A 206 14.50 2.37 16.77
N LEU A 207 14.54 1.78 15.59
CA LEU A 207 15.77 1.61 14.83
C LEU A 207 16.08 2.83 13.95
N PRO A 208 17.36 3.00 13.55
CA PRO A 208 17.74 4.02 12.58
C PRO A 208 17.00 3.82 11.24
N ILE A 209 16.52 4.94 10.68
CA ILE A 209 15.78 4.94 9.42
C ILE A 209 16.77 4.83 8.26
N VAL A 210 16.48 3.94 7.32
CA VAL A 210 17.18 3.80 6.05
C VAL A 210 16.29 4.23 4.88
N GLN A 211 16.91 4.75 3.82
CA GLN A 211 16.18 5.19 2.63
C GLN A 211 15.99 4.05 1.62
N PRO A 212 14.94 4.10 0.78
CA PRO A 212 14.80 3.18 -0.35
C PRO A 212 16.07 3.14 -1.22
N GLY A 213 16.50 1.94 -1.59
CA GLY A 213 17.75 1.69 -2.32
C GLY A 213 18.92 1.30 -1.42
N THR A 214 18.76 1.28 -0.10
CA THR A 214 19.81 0.84 0.83
C THR A 214 19.97 -0.67 0.80
N VAL A 215 21.21 -1.16 0.65
CA VAL A 215 21.52 -2.59 0.78
C VAL A 215 21.50 -2.97 2.25
N ILE A 216 20.55 -3.83 2.65
CA ILE A 216 20.40 -4.32 4.04
C ILE A 216 21.53 -5.30 4.40
N GLY A 217 21.78 -6.24 3.51
CA GLY A 217 22.80 -7.28 3.69
C GLY A 217 22.52 -8.50 2.80
N PRO A 218 23.44 -9.48 2.80
CA PRO A 218 23.25 -10.72 2.05
C PRO A 218 22.25 -11.66 2.77
N LEU A 219 21.73 -12.63 2.02
CA LEU A 219 21.05 -13.78 2.61
C LEU A 219 21.91 -14.42 3.69
N LYS A 220 21.26 -14.89 4.77
CA LYS A 220 21.93 -15.71 5.81
C LYS A 220 22.65 -16.88 5.18
N PRO A 221 23.85 -17.29 5.67
CA PRO A 221 24.60 -18.41 5.09
C PRO A 221 23.78 -19.68 4.93
N GLN A 222 22.95 -20.00 5.91
CA GLN A 222 22.07 -21.19 5.87
C GLN A 222 21.03 -21.10 4.75
N ILE A 223 20.47 -19.90 4.49
CA ILE A 223 19.51 -19.69 3.41
C ILE A 223 20.22 -19.75 2.06
N ALA A 224 21.36 -19.10 1.94
CA ALA A 224 22.18 -19.08 0.73
C ALA A 224 22.59 -20.50 0.29
N GLU A 225 22.97 -21.34 1.25
CA GLU A 225 23.33 -22.74 1.02
C GLU A 225 22.09 -23.59 0.67
N GLN A 226 21.03 -23.52 1.48
CA GLN A 226 19.80 -24.29 1.29
C GLN A 226 19.15 -24.03 -0.06
N THR A 227 19.16 -22.78 -0.51
CA THR A 227 18.54 -22.38 -1.78
C THR A 227 19.47 -22.51 -2.99
N GLY A 228 20.77 -22.65 -2.78
CA GLY A 228 21.78 -22.67 -3.84
C GLY A 228 22.01 -21.33 -4.54
N LEU A 229 21.41 -20.24 -4.05
CA LEU A 229 21.51 -18.91 -4.67
C LEU A 229 22.80 -18.17 -4.30
N GLY A 230 23.48 -18.58 -3.21
CA GLY A 230 24.62 -17.85 -2.68
C GLY A 230 24.21 -16.57 -1.88
N PRO A 231 25.18 -15.68 -1.60
CA PRO A 231 24.96 -14.52 -0.74
C PRO A 231 24.28 -13.35 -1.48
N VAL A 232 23.09 -13.57 -2.04
CA VAL A 232 22.32 -12.56 -2.74
C VAL A 232 21.97 -11.39 -1.78
N PRO A 233 22.25 -10.14 -2.14
CA PRO A 233 21.89 -8.98 -1.31
C PRO A 233 20.38 -8.75 -1.27
N VAL A 234 19.88 -8.37 -0.10
CA VAL A 234 18.51 -7.85 0.09
C VAL A 234 18.59 -6.32 0.15
N VAL A 235 17.73 -5.65 -0.61
CA VAL A 235 17.66 -4.19 -0.71
C VAL A 235 16.38 -3.71 -0.03
N ALA A 236 16.51 -2.70 0.83
CA ALA A 236 15.37 -1.92 1.29
C ALA A 236 14.82 -1.13 0.09
N VAL A 237 13.73 -1.60 -0.46
CA VAL A 237 12.98 -0.88 -1.50
C VAL A 237 12.03 0.12 -0.83
N ALA A 238 11.07 0.71 -1.54
CA ALA A 238 9.99 1.41 -0.87
C ALA A 238 9.09 0.35 -0.22
N GLY A 239 9.33 0.09 1.07
CA GLY A 239 8.77 -1.05 1.81
C GLY A 239 7.25 -1.01 1.93
N HIS A 240 6.65 0.17 1.98
CA HIS A 240 5.20 0.33 1.85
C HIS A 240 4.76 0.10 0.40
N ASP A 241 3.91 -0.90 0.15
CA ASP A 241 3.44 -1.31 -1.18
C ASP A 241 2.96 -0.14 -2.06
N THR A 242 2.22 0.80 -1.46
CA THR A 242 1.77 2.01 -2.16
C THR A 242 2.93 2.94 -2.53
N ALA A 243 4.00 3.00 -1.74
CA ALA A 243 5.17 3.81 -2.10
C ALA A 243 5.90 3.20 -3.30
N SER A 244 6.05 1.88 -3.33
CA SER A 244 6.56 1.15 -4.50
C SER A 244 5.65 1.37 -5.71
N ALA A 245 4.33 1.29 -5.55
CA ALA A 245 3.39 1.52 -6.65
C ALA A 245 3.49 2.95 -7.22
N VAL A 246 3.59 3.98 -6.36
CA VAL A 246 3.74 5.38 -6.80
C VAL A 246 5.09 5.62 -7.48
N ALA A 247 6.15 4.96 -7.03
CA ALA A 247 7.44 4.99 -7.72
C ALA A 247 7.33 4.54 -9.18
N ALA A 248 6.43 3.57 -9.44
CA ALA A 248 6.19 3.01 -10.78
C ALA A 248 5.19 3.80 -11.65
N VAL A 249 4.67 4.94 -11.20
CA VAL A 249 3.79 5.78 -12.02
C VAL A 249 4.55 6.24 -13.28
N PRO A 250 4.07 5.96 -14.50
CA PRO A 250 4.79 6.28 -15.75
C PRO A 250 4.61 7.76 -16.16
N ALA A 251 4.84 8.67 -15.20
CA ALA A 251 4.73 10.10 -15.40
C ALA A 251 6.00 10.70 -16.03
N ALA A 252 5.83 11.70 -16.89
CA ALA A 252 6.95 12.40 -17.51
C ALA A 252 7.40 13.64 -16.72
N ASP A 253 6.54 14.17 -15.87
CA ASP A 253 6.77 15.34 -15.01
C ASP A 253 5.88 15.26 -13.76
N GLU A 254 5.96 16.25 -12.86
CA GLU A 254 5.23 16.30 -11.59
C GLU A 254 3.75 16.66 -11.69
N ARG A 255 3.22 17.07 -12.87
CA ARG A 255 1.85 17.59 -13.04
C ARG A 255 0.79 16.50 -13.10
N PHE A 256 0.87 15.55 -12.23
CA PHE A 256 -0.06 14.42 -12.15
C PHE A 256 -0.61 14.21 -10.74
N ALA A 257 -1.80 13.62 -10.69
CA ALA A 257 -2.26 12.89 -9.52
C ALA A 257 -2.17 11.39 -9.81
N TYR A 258 -2.08 10.59 -8.76
CA TYR A 258 -2.15 9.13 -8.86
C TYR A 258 -3.33 8.58 -8.07
N LEU A 259 -3.80 7.42 -8.49
CA LEU A 259 -4.77 6.58 -7.80
C LEU A 259 -4.22 5.16 -7.76
N SER A 260 -3.71 4.72 -6.61
CA SER A 260 -3.43 3.31 -6.37
C SER A 260 -4.75 2.62 -6.05
N SER A 261 -5.27 1.89 -7.04
CA SER A 261 -6.61 1.31 -6.99
C SER A 261 -6.54 -0.19 -6.73
N GLY A 262 -7.02 -0.59 -5.56
CA GLY A 262 -7.13 -1.96 -5.09
C GLY A 262 -8.32 -2.12 -4.14
N THR A 263 -8.19 -2.91 -3.09
CA THR A 263 -9.17 -3.00 -1.99
C THR A 263 -9.43 -1.62 -1.40
N TRP A 264 -8.36 -0.88 -1.10
CA TRP A 264 -8.37 0.55 -0.85
C TRP A 264 -8.10 1.32 -2.14
N SER A 265 -8.50 2.57 -2.19
CA SER A 265 -8.12 3.54 -3.22
C SER A 265 -7.33 4.66 -2.55
N LEU A 266 -6.03 4.73 -2.85
CA LEU A 266 -5.15 5.77 -2.31
C LEU A 266 -4.90 6.81 -3.39
N MET A 267 -5.52 7.98 -3.26
CA MET A 267 -5.43 9.06 -4.23
C MET A 267 -4.58 10.21 -3.73
N GLY A 268 -3.58 10.62 -4.50
CA GLY A 268 -2.64 11.63 -4.06
C GLY A 268 -1.83 12.28 -5.14
N ILE A 269 -0.92 13.14 -4.69
CA ILE A 269 0.12 13.81 -5.48
C ILE A 269 1.49 13.56 -4.84
N GLU A 270 2.54 13.65 -5.63
CA GLU A 270 3.92 13.60 -5.16
C GLU A 270 4.47 15.03 -5.08
N VAL A 271 4.91 15.43 -3.89
CA VAL A 271 5.39 16.78 -3.61
C VAL A 271 6.76 16.76 -2.93
N PRO A 272 7.58 17.83 -3.03
CA PRO A 272 8.92 17.86 -2.45
C PRO A 272 8.94 17.98 -0.92
N ALA A 273 7.83 18.44 -0.32
CA ALA A 273 7.72 18.65 1.12
C ALA A 273 6.30 18.34 1.62
N PRO A 274 6.13 17.96 2.90
CA PRO A 274 4.82 17.66 3.47
C PRO A 274 3.91 18.89 3.50
N ILE A 275 2.61 18.68 3.28
CA ILE A 275 1.55 19.68 3.36
C ILE A 275 0.77 19.44 4.65
N ILE A 276 1.13 20.20 5.70
CA ILE A 276 0.57 20.06 7.05
C ILE A 276 0.02 21.41 7.47
N ASP A 277 -1.28 21.60 7.30
CA ASP A 277 -2.02 22.80 7.71
C ASP A 277 -3.42 22.41 8.23
N SER A 278 -4.19 23.41 8.67
CA SER A 278 -5.55 23.18 9.19
C SER A 278 -6.52 22.64 8.14
N ARG A 279 -6.30 22.95 6.86
CA ARG A 279 -7.15 22.47 5.75
C ARG A 279 -6.86 21.00 5.46
N SER A 280 -5.57 20.61 5.38
CA SER A 280 -5.17 19.22 5.17
C SER A 280 -5.60 18.33 6.34
N GLN A 281 -5.53 18.86 7.58
CA GLN A 281 -6.07 18.20 8.76
C GLN A 281 -7.59 18.02 8.70
N ALA A 282 -8.33 19.08 8.41
CA ALA A 282 -9.79 19.03 8.34
C ALA A 282 -10.27 18.05 7.25
N ALA A 283 -9.56 17.99 6.13
CA ALA A 283 -9.82 17.06 5.03
C ALA A 283 -9.25 15.65 5.29
N ASN A 284 -8.54 15.43 6.40
CA ASN A 284 -7.91 14.18 6.81
C ASN A 284 -7.01 13.58 5.72
N PHE A 285 -6.09 14.40 5.17
CA PHE A 285 -5.04 13.94 4.27
C PHE A 285 -3.84 13.41 5.06
N THR A 286 -3.04 12.55 4.42
CA THR A 286 -1.81 11.99 4.97
C THR A 286 -0.59 12.42 4.17
N ASN A 287 0.56 12.57 4.84
CA ASN A 287 1.86 12.90 4.28
C ASN A 287 2.81 11.72 4.50
N GLU A 288 2.88 10.81 3.56
CA GLU A 288 3.70 9.61 3.67
C GLU A 288 4.99 9.76 2.86
N GLY A 289 6.04 9.07 3.30
CA GLY A 289 7.31 9.08 2.62
C GLY A 289 7.25 8.50 1.21
N GLY A 290 7.87 9.20 0.27
CA GLY A 290 8.13 8.72 -1.09
C GLY A 290 9.60 8.43 -1.31
N ILE A 291 9.96 8.12 -2.55
CA ILE A 291 11.36 7.90 -2.96
C ILE A 291 12.06 9.23 -3.21
N GLU A 292 13.40 9.25 -3.13
CA GLU A 292 14.24 10.42 -3.42
C GLU A 292 13.81 11.69 -2.67
N GLY A 293 13.35 11.50 -1.43
CA GLY A 293 12.98 12.62 -0.58
C GLY A 293 11.65 13.29 -0.93
N THR A 294 10.82 12.67 -1.74
CA THR A 294 9.45 13.16 -1.97
C THR A 294 8.52 12.80 -0.82
N THR A 295 7.40 13.49 -0.78
CA THR A 295 6.25 13.20 0.09
C THR A 295 5.07 12.81 -0.79
N ARG A 296 4.43 11.71 -0.48
CA ARG A 296 3.16 11.30 -1.04
C ARG A 296 2.06 11.95 -0.21
N PHE A 297 1.51 13.05 -0.70
CA PHE A 297 0.36 13.71 -0.08
C PHE A 297 -0.91 13.09 -0.65
N LEU A 298 -1.64 12.32 0.16
CA LEU A 298 -2.72 11.48 -0.31
C LEU A 298 -3.88 11.37 0.67
N LYS A 299 -4.98 10.80 0.20
CA LYS A 299 -6.14 10.41 0.99
C LYS A 299 -6.48 8.95 0.74
N ASN A 300 -6.68 8.20 1.81
CA ASN A 300 -7.27 6.87 1.73
C ASN A 300 -8.78 7.01 1.50
N ILE A 301 -9.27 6.28 0.52
CA ILE A 301 -10.68 6.20 0.12
C ILE A 301 -11.06 4.73 0.17
N THR A 302 -12.27 4.42 0.61
CA THR A 302 -12.80 3.05 0.48
C THR A 302 -12.93 2.73 -1.01
N GLY A 303 -12.16 1.75 -1.48
CA GLY A 303 -12.07 1.40 -2.89
C GLY A 303 -12.98 0.23 -3.28
N MET A 304 -12.40 -0.76 -3.95
CA MET A 304 -13.12 -1.96 -4.42
C MET A 304 -13.56 -2.88 -3.27
N TRP A 305 -13.22 -2.58 -2.02
CA TRP A 305 -13.73 -3.26 -0.82
C TRP A 305 -15.25 -3.38 -0.82
N LEU A 306 -15.96 -2.31 -1.20
CA LEU A 306 -17.43 -2.32 -1.30
C LEU A 306 -17.91 -3.45 -2.20
N LEU A 307 -17.33 -3.55 -3.39
CA LEU A 307 -17.69 -4.58 -4.37
C LEU A 307 -17.28 -5.98 -3.90
N GLU A 308 -16.09 -6.14 -3.31
CA GLU A 308 -15.65 -7.44 -2.79
C GLU A 308 -16.55 -7.96 -1.68
N GLN A 309 -17.01 -7.09 -0.78
CA GLN A 309 -17.96 -7.47 0.26
C GLN A 309 -19.34 -7.84 -0.32
N CYS A 310 -19.80 -7.12 -1.35
CA CYS A 310 -21.02 -7.53 -2.07
C CYS A 310 -20.85 -8.91 -2.74
N ARG A 311 -19.68 -9.16 -3.36
CA ARG A 311 -19.36 -10.48 -3.95
C ARG A 311 -19.39 -11.61 -2.93
N GLU A 312 -18.88 -11.38 -1.72
CA GLU A 312 -18.95 -12.37 -0.62
C GLU A 312 -20.40 -12.68 -0.24
N VAL A 313 -21.26 -11.65 -0.17
CA VAL A 313 -22.71 -11.83 0.11
C VAL A 313 -23.36 -12.63 -1.01
N TRP A 314 -23.13 -12.25 -2.26
CA TRP A 314 -23.71 -12.93 -3.42
C TRP A 314 -23.22 -14.38 -3.56
N ARG A 315 -21.95 -14.65 -3.28
CA ARG A 315 -21.39 -16.02 -3.31
C ARG A 315 -22.08 -16.93 -2.27
N LYS A 316 -22.38 -16.42 -1.08
CA LYS A 316 -23.17 -17.15 -0.07
C LYS A 316 -24.61 -17.45 -0.54
N GLN A 317 -25.12 -16.66 -1.48
CA GLN A 317 -26.42 -16.86 -2.13
C GLN A 317 -26.34 -17.73 -3.39
N GLY A 318 -25.18 -18.30 -3.70
CA GLY A 318 -24.94 -19.13 -4.90
C GLY A 318 -24.69 -18.35 -6.18
N LYS A 319 -24.43 -17.03 -6.10
CA LYS A 319 -24.13 -16.16 -7.24
C LYS A 319 -22.61 -15.82 -7.23
N ASP A 320 -21.83 -16.38 -8.15
CA ASP A 320 -20.40 -16.09 -8.26
C ASP A 320 -20.12 -15.24 -9.50
N TYR A 321 -20.10 -13.92 -9.32
CA TYR A 321 -19.87 -12.95 -10.39
C TYR A 321 -18.37 -12.73 -10.60
N SER A 322 -17.88 -13.01 -11.81
CA SER A 322 -16.52 -12.64 -12.24
C SER A 322 -16.41 -11.13 -12.48
N TYR A 323 -15.20 -10.56 -12.40
CA TYR A 323 -14.99 -9.14 -12.70
C TYR A 323 -15.53 -8.70 -14.07
N PRO A 324 -15.31 -9.46 -15.19
CA PRO A 324 -15.93 -9.12 -16.46
C PRO A 324 -17.47 -9.14 -16.43
N CYS A 325 -18.08 -10.00 -15.61
CA CYS A 325 -19.53 -10.00 -15.41
C CYS A 325 -19.99 -8.73 -14.70
N LEU A 326 -19.32 -8.33 -13.62
CA LEU A 326 -19.62 -7.10 -12.87
C LEU A 326 -19.50 -5.84 -13.74
N VAL A 327 -18.49 -5.78 -14.60
CA VAL A 327 -18.33 -4.67 -15.55
C VAL A 327 -19.52 -4.61 -16.53
N ARG A 328 -20.01 -5.75 -17.05
CA ARG A 328 -21.20 -5.78 -17.91
C ARG A 328 -22.47 -5.37 -17.15
N MET A 329 -22.63 -5.83 -15.90
CA MET A 329 -23.75 -5.47 -15.03
C MET A 329 -23.78 -3.94 -14.78
N ALA A 330 -22.65 -3.33 -14.42
CA ALA A 330 -22.55 -1.89 -14.25
C ALA A 330 -22.92 -1.14 -15.54
N ARG A 331 -22.40 -1.60 -16.68
CA ARG A 331 -22.67 -0.97 -17.99
C ARG A 331 -24.14 -1.05 -18.40
N SER A 332 -24.85 -2.13 -18.08
CA SER A 332 -26.28 -2.26 -18.38
C SER A 332 -27.16 -1.29 -17.60
N GLU A 333 -26.62 -0.74 -16.52
CA GLU A 333 -27.31 0.20 -15.62
C GLU A 333 -26.56 1.56 -15.55
N GLU A 334 -25.93 1.98 -16.64
CA GLU A 334 -25.12 3.21 -16.71
C GLU A 334 -25.90 4.47 -16.29
N ALA A 335 -27.18 4.53 -16.61
CA ALA A 335 -28.06 5.64 -16.24
C ALA A 335 -28.60 5.59 -14.81
N PHE A 336 -28.23 4.57 -14.01
CA PHE A 336 -28.75 4.44 -12.64
C PHE A 336 -28.33 5.62 -11.78
N PRO A 337 -29.26 6.36 -11.13
CA PRO A 337 -28.94 7.60 -10.42
C PRO A 337 -28.46 7.40 -8.99
N GLY A 338 -28.61 6.18 -8.43
CA GLY A 338 -28.27 5.91 -7.02
C GLY A 338 -26.81 6.16 -6.73
N ARG A 339 -26.52 6.81 -5.61
CA ARG A 339 -25.17 7.15 -5.13
C ARG A 339 -25.07 6.91 -3.65
N ILE A 340 -23.88 6.51 -3.21
CA ILE A 340 -23.47 6.39 -1.81
C ILE A 340 -22.21 7.19 -1.56
N ASN A 341 -21.93 7.52 -0.30
CA ASN A 341 -20.59 7.97 0.07
C ASN A 341 -19.73 6.74 0.37
N PRO A 342 -18.70 6.41 -0.45
CA PRO A 342 -17.85 5.23 -0.21
C PRO A 342 -17.16 5.23 1.15
N ASP A 343 -16.89 6.40 1.71
CA ASP A 343 -16.18 6.57 2.99
C ASP A 343 -17.13 6.64 4.20
N ASP A 344 -18.40 6.29 4.04
CA ASP A 344 -19.34 6.23 5.17
C ASP A 344 -18.87 5.13 6.14
N PRO A 345 -18.79 5.42 7.45
CA PRO A 345 -18.35 4.44 8.46
C PRO A 345 -19.14 3.14 8.47
N ARG A 346 -20.39 3.15 8.00
CA ARG A 346 -21.22 1.94 7.86
C ARG A 346 -20.60 0.89 6.95
N PHE A 347 -19.79 1.29 5.98
CA PHE A 347 -19.15 0.38 5.04
C PHE A 347 -17.80 -0.18 5.51
N ALA A 348 -17.28 0.24 6.67
CA ALA A 348 -15.98 -0.21 7.16
C ALA A 348 -15.95 -1.73 7.46
N ALA A 349 -17.00 -2.26 8.12
CA ALA A 349 -17.09 -3.67 8.46
C ALA A 349 -18.57 -4.10 8.68
N PRO A 350 -19.42 -4.03 7.66
CA PRO A 350 -20.82 -4.41 7.78
C PRO A 350 -20.96 -5.93 7.82
N GLU A 351 -21.99 -6.44 8.47
CA GLU A 351 -22.36 -7.86 8.41
C GLU A 351 -22.83 -8.24 6.98
N ASN A 352 -23.53 -7.32 6.33
CA ASN A 352 -24.04 -7.48 4.97
C ASN A 352 -23.91 -6.17 4.18
N MET A 353 -22.91 -6.07 3.31
CA MET A 353 -22.66 -4.87 2.50
C MET A 353 -23.82 -4.53 1.56
N VAL A 354 -24.47 -5.53 0.98
CA VAL A 354 -25.61 -5.32 0.08
C VAL A 354 -26.74 -4.60 0.82
N GLU A 355 -27.13 -5.08 2.00
CA GLU A 355 -28.17 -4.45 2.80
C GLU A 355 -27.80 -3.02 3.22
N GLU A 356 -26.53 -2.77 3.57
CA GLU A 356 -26.10 -1.41 3.92
C GLU A 356 -26.20 -0.45 2.73
N ILE A 357 -25.88 -0.91 1.52
CA ILE A 357 -26.04 -0.11 0.31
C ILE A 357 -27.53 0.17 0.04
N LEU A 358 -28.40 -0.84 0.13
CA LEU A 358 -29.85 -0.67 -0.05
C LEU A 358 -30.43 0.36 0.94
N ARG A 359 -30.01 0.28 2.22
CA ARG A 359 -30.40 1.27 3.24
C ARG A 359 -29.91 2.68 2.90
N CYS A 360 -28.67 2.83 2.38
CA CYS A 360 -28.13 4.11 2.00
C CYS A 360 -28.87 4.75 0.82
N VAL A 361 -29.21 3.94 -0.20
CA VAL A 361 -29.94 4.40 -1.39
C VAL A 361 -31.43 4.57 -1.07
N GLN A 362 -31.92 3.99 0.02
CA GLN A 362 -33.34 3.95 0.45
C GLN A 362 -34.25 3.23 -0.56
N ASP A 363 -33.75 2.15 -1.15
CA ASP A 363 -34.47 1.31 -2.10
C ASP A 363 -34.06 -0.15 -1.95
N ASP A 364 -34.97 -0.97 -1.38
CA ASP A 364 -34.74 -2.42 -1.12
C ASP A 364 -34.98 -3.28 -2.36
N THR A 365 -35.38 -2.67 -3.48
CA THR A 365 -35.73 -3.40 -4.74
C THR A 365 -34.60 -3.41 -5.76
N LEU A 366 -33.44 -2.79 -5.44
CA LEU A 366 -32.32 -2.71 -6.37
C LEU A 366 -31.84 -4.09 -6.81
N THR A 367 -31.61 -4.22 -8.10
CA THR A 367 -30.95 -5.39 -8.68
C THR A 367 -29.45 -5.40 -8.37
N ASP A 368 -28.84 -6.58 -8.42
CA ASP A 368 -27.36 -6.70 -8.26
C ASP A 368 -26.63 -5.79 -9.28
N SER A 369 -27.15 -5.64 -10.50
CA SER A 369 -26.58 -4.75 -11.53
C SER A 369 -26.61 -3.27 -11.12
N GLN A 370 -27.72 -2.82 -10.54
CA GLN A 370 -27.87 -1.44 -10.06
C GLN A 370 -26.96 -1.17 -8.88
N ILE A 371 -26.74 -2.14 -7.99
CA ILE A 371 -25.77 -2.04 -6.88
C ILE A 371 -24.35 -1.86 -7.43
N VAL A 372 -23.95 -2.66 -8.43
CA VAL A 372 -22.60 -2.54 -9.03
C VAL A 372 -22.44 -1.18 -9.72
N SER A 373 -23.47 -0.72 -10.46
CA SER A 373 -23.45 0.62 -11.09
C SER A 373 -23.36 1.73 -10.05
N CYS A 374 -24.15 1.64 -8.97
CA CYS A 374 -24.10 2.56 -7.82
C CYS A 374 -22.68 2.67 -7.25
N ILE A 375 -22.03 1.55 -6.98
CA ILE A 375 -20.65 1.53 -6.45
C ILE A 375 -19.68 2.23 -7.41
N TYR A 376 -19.70 1.89 -8.71
CA TYR A 376 -18.75 2.44 -9.67
C TYR A 376 -18.94 3.96 -9.87
N HIS A 377 -20.15 4.43 -9.99
CA HIS A 377 -20.44 5.86 -10.08
C HIS A 377 -20.04 6.60 -8.81
N SER A 378 -20.35 6.01 -7.64
CA SER A 378 -19.98 6.60 -6.35
C SER A 378 -18.46 6.72 -6.17
N LEU A 379 -17.71 5.73 -6.63
CA LEU A 379 -16.24 5.78 -6.65
C LEU A 379 -15.73 6.87 -7.59
N ALA A 380 -16.27 6.96 -8.82
CA ALA A 380 -15.87 7.98 -9.78
C ALA A 380 -16.17 9.40 -9.25
N ASP A 381 -17.33 9.61 -8.66
CA ASP A 381 -17.70 10.88 -8.01
C ASP A 381 -16.78 11.22 -6.85
N ARG A 382 -16.43 10.22 -6.02
CA ARG A 382 -15.50 10.41 -4.90
C ARG A 382 -14.10 10.76 -5.38
N TYR A 383 -13.63 10.15 -6.46
CA TYR A 383 -12.34 10.50 -7.05
C TYR A 383 -12.34 11.93 -7.59
N ARG A 384 -13.44 12.41 -8.18
CA ARG A 384 -13.61 13.81 -8.60
C ARG A 384 -13.49 14.77 -7.41
N GLU A 385 -14.17 14.48 -6.30
CA GLU A 385 -14.13 15.30 -5.09
C GLU A 385 -12.71 15.38 -4.52
N VAL A 386 -12.05 14.24 -4.35
CA VAL A 386 -10.70 14.18 -3.78
C VAL A 386 -9.69 14.84 -4.70
N LEU A 387 -9.82 14.67 -6.02
CA LEU A 387 -8.96 15.35 -7.00
C LEU A 387 -9.12 16.86 -6.93
N GLY A 388 -10.35 17.36 -6.79
CA GLY A 388 -10.62 18.79 -6.59
C GLY A 388 -9.95 19.33 -5.31
N MET A 389 -9.98 18.58 -4.21
CA MET A 389 -9.25 18.92 -2.99
C MET A 389 -7.72 18.94 -3.24
N LEU A 390 -7.17 17.89 -3.87
CA LEU A 390 -5.75 17.80 -4.20
C LEU A 390 -5.29 18.98 -5.06
N GLN A 391 -6.08 19.41 -6.04
CA GLN A 391 -5.76 20.58 -6.86
C GLN A 391 -5.65 21.85 -6.01
N GLY A 392 -6.45 21.98 -4.94
CA GLY A 392 -6.37 23.09 -3.99
C GLY A 392 -5.12 23.12 -3.10
N PHE A 393 -4.41 21.99 -3.00
CA PHE A 393 -3.16 21.82 -2.26
C PHE A 393 -1.92 21.76 -3.17
N ALA A 394 -2.08 21.27 -4.40
CA ALA A 394 -0.97 21.05 -5.31
C ALA A 394 -0.24 22.37 -5.66
N PRO A 395 1.11 22.39 -5.62
CA PRO A 395 1.88 23.56 -6.05
C PRO A 395 1.95 23.69 -7.60
N PHE A 396 1.25 22.81 -8.33
CA PHE A 396 1.18 22.75 -9.77
C PHE A 396 -0.25 22.45 -10.24
N LYS A 397 -0.53 22.70 -11.52
CA LYS A 397 -1.78 22.27 -12.12
C LYS A 397 -1.73 20.77 -12.38
N ILE A 398 -2.68 20.02 -11.83
CA ILE A 398 -2.84 18.61 -12.14
C ILE A 398 -3.44 18.49 -13.55
N GLU A 399 -2.77 17.76 -14.44
CA GLU A 399 -3.17 17.65 -15.85
C GLU A 399 -3.71 16.27 -16.23
N LYS A 400 -3.42 15.26 -15.41
CA LYS A 400 -3.85 13.87 -15.61
C LYS A 400 -3.90 13.10 -14.31
N LEU A 401 -4.71 12.04 -14.31
CA LEU A 401 -4.76 11.06 -13.23
C LEU A 401 -4.13 9.74 -13.71
N HIS A 402 -3.10 9.28 -13.05
CA HIS A 402 -2.57 7.93 -13.26
C HIS A 402 -3.27 6.94 -12.33
N VAL A 403 -3.93 5.93 -12.90
CA VAL A 403 -4.52 4.81 -12.14
C VAL A 403 -3.60 3.62 -12.26
N ILE A 404 -3.08 3.15 -11.13
CA ILE A 404 -2.13 2.05 -11.00
C ILE A 404 -2.70 0.93 -10.12
N GLY A 405 -2.09 -0.25 -10.17
CA GLY A 405 -2.56 -1.44 -9.44
C GLY A 405 -3.73 -2.14 -10.14
N GLY A 406 -4.35 -3.09 -9.46
CA GLY A 406 -5.38 -3.96 -10.03
C GLY A 406 -6.58 -3.22 -10.65
N GLY A 407 -6.97 -2.08 -10.08
CA GLY A 407 -8.07 -1.26 -10.60
C GLY A 407 -7.79 -0.62 -11.96
N SER A 408 -6.53 -0.49 -12.37
CA SER A 408 -6.18 0.00 -13.70
C SER A 408 -6.69 -0.90 -14.84
N ALA A 409 -6.98 -2.16 -14.56
CA ALA A 409 -7.59 -3.09 -15.50
C ALA A 409 -9.10 -2.87 -15.70
N ASN A 410 -9.77 -2.11 -14.85
CA ASN A 410 -11.20 -1.86 -14.94
C ASN A 410 -11.49 -0.69 -15.91
N GLU A 411 -11.61 -1.00 -17.18
CA GLU A 411 -11.80 0.01 -18.26
C GLU A 411 -13.04 0.88 -18.06
N LEU A 412 -14.15 0.30 -17.58
CA LEU A 412 -15.38 1.04 -17.37
C LEU A 412 -15.24 2.07 -16.25
N LEU A 413 -14.72 1.66 -15.09
CA LEU A 413 -14.49 2.57 -13.97
C LEU A 413 -13.48 3.66 -14.34
N ASN A 414 -12.43 3.32 -15.10
CA ASN A 414 -11.44 4.30 -15.57
C ASN A 414 -12.06 5.32 -16.53
N GLN A 415 -12.95 4.89 -17.45
CA GLN A 415 -13.67 5.81 -18.33
C GLN A 415 -14.64 6.70 -17.54
N TRP A 416 -15.46 6.12 -16.65
CA TRP A 416 -16.38 6.89 -15.83
C TRP A 416 -15.63 7.85 -14.88
N THR A 417 -14.43 7.46 -14.43
CA THR A 417 -13.56 8.37 -13.68
C THR A 417 -13.09 9.52 -14.57
N ALA A 418 -12.62 9.26 -15.80
CA ALA A 418 -12.20 10.30 -16.73
C ALA A 418 -13.33 11.31 -17.01
N ASP A 419 -14.54 10.80 -17.24
CA ASP A 419 -15.74 11.60 -17.46
C ASP A 419 -16.09 12.46 -16.23
N ALA A 420 -16.05 11.86 -15.04
CA ALA A 420 -16.36 12.55 -13.81
C ALA A 420 -15.35 13.65 -13.47
N ILE A 421 -14.05 13.41 -13.67
CA ILE A 421 -12.98 14.37 -13.32
C ILE A 421 -12.73 15.40 -14.43
N GLY A 422 -13.22 15.17 -15.64
CA GLY A 422 -13.04 16.06 -16.78
C GLY A 422 -11.59 16.16 -17.29
N MET A 423 -10.76 15.14 -17.04
CA MET A 423 -9.36 15.09 -17.49
C MET A 423 -8.93 13.67 -17.85
N PRO A 424 -7.80 13.50 -18.60
CA PRO A 424 -7.31 12.18 -18.98
C PRO A 424 -6.97 11.30 -17.78
N VAL A 425 -7.40 10.03 -17.84
CA VAL A 425 -6.98 8.94 -16.96
C VAL A 425 -5.99 8.06 -17.72
N VAL A 426 -4.80 7.87 -17.17
CA VAL A 426 -3.76 6.99 -17.71
C VAL A 426 -3.71 5.74 -16.81
N ALA A 427 -4.26 4.63 -17.30
CA ALA A 427 -4.41 3.40 -16.55
C ALA A 427 -3.27 2.40 -16.83
N GLY A 428 -2.59 1.96 -15.80
CA GLY A 428 -1.46 1.04 -15.80
C GLY A 428 -0.17 1.67 -15.26
N PRO A 429 0.82 0.82 -14.96
CA PRO A 429 0.78 -0.64 -15.03
C PRO A 429 -0.09 -1.28 -13.93
N VAL A 430 -0.59 -2.48 -14.20
CA VAL A 430 -1.39 -3.27 -13.23
C VAL A 430 -0.54 -3.71 -12.04
N GLU A 431 0.68 -4.13 -12.31
CA GLU A 431 1.64 -4.66 -11.33
C GLU A 431 2.58 -3.57 -10.78
N ALA A 432 2.04 -2.36 -10.55
CA ALA A 432 2.84 -1.19 -10.22
C ALA A 432 3.73 -1.39 -8.97
N THR A 433 3.21 -2.04 -7.92
CA THR A 433 3.96 -2.31 -6.68
C THR A 433 5.23 -3.11 -6.98
N ALA A 434 5.07 -4.28 -7.61
CA ALA A 434 6.20 -5.14 -7.96
C ALA A 434 7.18 -4.46 -8.93
N ILE A 435 6.67 -3.69 -9.90
CA ILE A 435 7.50 -2.92 -10.84
C ILE A 435 8.34 -1.88 -10.07
N GLY A 436 7.73 -1.12 -9.16
CA GLY A 436 8.44 -0.14 -8.35
C GLY A 436 9.53 -0.77 -7.48
N ASN A 437 9.21 -1.89 -6.82
CA ASN A 437 10.16 -2.68 -6.06
C ASN A 437 11.37 -3.10 -6.93
N LEU A 438 11.13 -3.75 -8.07
CA LEU A 438 12.17 -4.22 -8.99
C LEU A 438 13.02 -3.08 -9.56
N MET A 439 12.39 -1.95 -9.88
CA MET A 439 13.09 -0.77 -10.41
C MET A 439 13.95 -0.08 -9.35
N LEU A 440 13.53 -0.08 -8.08
CA LEU A 440 14.34 0.43 -6.98
C LEU A 440 15.55 -0.47 -6.71
N GLN A 441 15.44 -1.77 -6.90
CA GLN A 441 16.58 -2.68 -6.87
C GLN A 441 17.54 -2.40 -8.03
N ALA A 442 17.02 -2.17 -9.25
CA ALA A 442 17.84 -1.79 -10.39
C ALA A 442 18.56 -0.44 -10.16
N LYS A 443 17.89 0.52 -9.51
CA LYS A 443 18.50 1.78 -9.08
C LYS A 443 19.61 1.56 -8.05
N ALA A 444 19.37 0.73 -7.05
CA ALA A 444 20.38 0.36 -6.05
C ALA A 444 21.61 -0.33 -6.68
N ALA A 445 21.41 -1.07 -7.77
CA ALA A 445 22.47 -1.67 -8.57
C ALA A 445 23.20 -0.69 -9.53
N GLY A 446 22.81 0.59 -9.55
CA GLY A 446 23.40 1.64 -10.39
C GLY A 446 23.01 1.57 -11.87
N LEU A 447 21.94 0.86 -12.21
CA LEU A 447 21.42 0.73 -13.58
C LEU A 447 20.47 1.89 -13.96
N ILE A 448 19.96 2.61 -12.97
CA ILE A 448 19.00 3.71 -13.08
C ILE A 448 19.50 4.84 -12.20
N SER A 449 19.54 6.07 -12.73
CA SER A 449 20.09 7.23 -12.03
C SER A 449 19.09 7.85 -11.05
N ASP A 450 17.86 8.05 -11.52
CA ASP A 450 16.82 8.78 -10.78
C ASP A 450 15.41 8.26 -11.11
N ARG A 451 14.40 8.78 -10.37
CA ARG A 451 12.99 8.39 -10.56
C ARG A 451 12.44 8.73 -11.96
N TRP A 452 12.98 9.74 -12.63
CA TRP A 452 12.50 10.13 -13.96
C TRP A 452 13.01 9.19 -15.04
N GLU A 453 14.27 8.75 -14.94
CA GLU A 453 14.79 7.67 -15.78
C GLU A 453 14.01 6.37 -15.55
N MET A 454 13.75 6.04 -14.28
CA MET A 454 12.93 4.88 -13.90
C MET A 454 11.54 4.94 -14.55
N ARG A 455 10.84 6.06 -14.46
CA ARG A 455 9.50 6.26 -15.03
C ARG A 455 9.50 6.21 -16.56
N ARG A 456 10.53 6.74 -17.21
CA ARG A 456 10.72 6.61 -18.68
C ARG A 456 10.88 5.14 -19.09
N LEU A 457 11.69 4.36 -18.37
CA LEU A 457 11.86 2.92 -18.63
C LEU A 457 10.57 2.15 -18.41
N ILE A 458 9.82 2.46 -17.36
CA ILE A 458 8.51 1.85 -17.09
C ILE A 458 7.54 2.17 -18.24
N SER A 459 7.43 3.43 -18.65
CA SER A 459 6.57 3.85 -19.76
C SER A 459 6.93 3.16 -21.07
N ALA A 460 8.21 2.87 -21.30
CA ALA A 460 8.69 2.17 -22.49
C ALA A 460 8.49 0.65 -22.42
N SER A 461 8.44 0.07 -21.21
CA SER A 461 8.43 -1.39 -21.01
C SER A 461 7.02 -1.96 -20.76
N PHE A 462 6.11 -1.15 -20.21
CA PHE A 462 4.80 -1.62 -19.81
C PHE A 462 3.68 -0.82 -20.50
N PRO A 463 2.65 -1.49 -21.03
CA PRO A 463 1.56 -0.81 -21.69
C PRO A 463 0.71 -0.02 -20.71
N VAL A 464 0.26 1.16 -21.13
CA VAL A 464 -0.75 1.95 -20.46
C VAL A 464 -1.91 2.22 -21.41
N ARG A 465 -3.11 2.40 -20.85
CA ARG A 465 -4.29 2.85 -21.62
C ARG A 465 -4.67 4.25 -21.20
N VAL A 466 -5.06 5.06 -22.16
CA VAL A 466 -5.52 6.43 -21.92
C VAL A 466 -7.02 6.51 -22.15
N PHE A 467 -7.74 6.99 -21.14
CA PHE A 467 -9.17 7.28 -21.22
C PHE A 467 -9.33 8.80 -21.20
N THR A 468 -9.92 9.33 -22.27
CA THR A 468 -10.23 10.76 -22.36
C THR A 468 -11.68 10.99 -22.00
N PRO A 469 -12.01 12.11 -21.32
CA PRO A 469 -13.40 12.43 -21.02
C PRO A 469 -14.23 12.48 -22.30
N HIS A 470 -15.42 11.91 -22.28
CA HIS A 470 -16.40 12.14 -23.33
C HIS A 470 -16.83 13.59 -23.29
N THR A 471 -16.80 14.27 -24.43
CA THR A 471 -17.29 15.64 -24.52
C THR A 471 -18.80 15.60 -24.28
N ILE A 472 -19.25 16.17 -23.15
CA ILE A 472 -20.68 16.41 -22.96
C ILE A 472 -21.03 17.48 -23.95
N ASN A 473 -21.57 17.11 -25.13
CA ASN A 473 -22.27 18.04 -25.99
C ASN A 473 -23.49 18.52 -25.21
N ASN A 474 -23.38 19.66 -24.53
CA ASN A 474 -24.54 20.38 -24.03
C ASN A 474 -25.41 20.76 -25.24
N GLN A 475 -26.36 19.89 -25.54
CA GLN A 475 -27.50 20.26 -26.42
C GLN A 475 -28.56 20.90 -25.55
#